data_7175251cb46cc0be83b18fab1950b99c
#
_entry.id   7175251cb46cc0be83b18fab1950b99c
#
_cell.length_a   1.000
_cell.length_b   1.000
_cell.length_c   1.000
_cell.angle_alpha   90.00
_cell.angle_beta   90.00
_cell.angle_gamma   90.00
#
_symmetry.space_group_name_H-M   'P 1'
#
loop_
_entity.id
_entity.type
_entity.pdbx_description
1 polymer ?
#
loop_
_entity_poly.entity_id
_entity_poly.type
_entity_poly.pdbx_seq_one_letter_code
_entity_poly.pdbx_strand_id
1 'polypeptide(L)'
;MGYKDDDIEFANRLLTQREELNDEEVTAWLKEKDHVELLDEIAAIRQKLSGQSYGENGEEEFLYLEKSIYDRKSRRMTLRWSIAASIILLVGLFVGRTISGVRDIHEEQELAKSVMQPGTSKAILMMADGKEVVLEQGQNLNILLNERVRVATSSQGIVYEERGKGMVTEEYNKLTTPIGGEYSLVLSDGTKVFLNADSELKYPVEFSDGKRIVDLKGEAYFEVHKDSLRPFIVRINGAEVTVLGTSFNVNTYGDDGQIYTTLVNGSVRVSSMKNKQEEILKPGMQSVMNVQSGLLTVRKVDVEPYVAWREGRFVFRAMTLDLIMRQLQRWYDFEVFYQNSELKDYEFRGVIKRDMDLDKVLSVIKATTNVDFEVKGKVITIIKR
;
A
#
# COMPACT_ATOMS: atom_id res chain seq x y z
N MET A 1 24.59 -47.44 20.31
CA MET A 1 25.10 -47.95 21.57
C MET A 1 26.11 -49.02 21.25
N GLY A 2 27.31 -49.03 21.89
CA GLY A 2 28.29 -50.09 21.74
C GLY A 2 27.89 -51.23 22.67
N TYR A 3 28.05 -52.48 22.21
CA TYR A 3 27.98 -53.60 23.15
C TYR A 3 29.04 -53.36 24.21
N LYS A 4 28.76 -53.74 25.46
CA LYS A 4 29.74 -53.64 26.52
C LYS A 4 30.73 -54.81 26.37
N ASP A 5 31.97 -54.64 26.80
CA ASP A 5 32.98 -55.69 26.72
C ASP A 5 32.53 -56.97 27.44
N ASP A 6 31.82 -56.80 28.57
CA ASP A 6 31.23 -57.90 29.30
C ASP A 6 30.19 -58.71 28.50
N ASP A 7 29.39 -58.02 27.65
CA ASP A 7 28.38 -58.69 26.82
C ASP A 7 29.02 -59.46 25.65
N ILE A 8 30.13 -58.96 25.10
CA ILE A 8 30.91 -59.64 24.07
C ILE A 8 31.59 -60.90 24.66
N GLU A 9 32.16 -60.78 25.86
CA GLU A 9 32.76 -61.88 26.53
C GLU A 9 31.75 -62.96 26.91
N PHE A 10 30.57 -62.55 27.41
CA PHE A 10 29.50 -63.49 27.76
C PHE A 10 28.94 -64.20 26.50
N ALA A 11 28.69 -63.51 25.40
CA ALA A 11 28.27 -64.08 24.14
C ALA A 11 29.30 -65.08 23.60
N ASN A 12 30.59 -64.79 23.74
CA ASN A 12 31.68 -65.70 23.32
C ASN A 12 31.74 -66.98 24.17
N ARG A 13 31.60 -66.82 25.49
CA ARG A 13 31.52 -67.99 26.46
C ARG A 13 30.28 -68.82 26.19
N LEU A 14 29.12 -68.20 25.85
CA LEU A 14 27.88 -68.90 25.49
C LEU A 14 28.04 -69.79 24.25
N LEU A 15 28.86 -69.38 23.29
CA LEU A 15 29.13 -70.13 22.05
C LEU A 15 30.24 -71.17 22.21
N THR A 16 31.09 -71.10 23.27
CA THR A 16 32.23 -71.97 23.42
C THR A 16 32.15 -72.88 24.60
N GLN A 17 31.61 -72.44 25.70
CA GLN A 17 31.61 -73.09 27.02
C GLN A 17 30.17 -73.08 27.59
N ARG A 18 29.17 -73.42 26.84
CA ARG A 18 27.76 -73.36 27.24
C ARG A 18 27.46 -74.17 28.49
N GLU A 19 28.16 -75.33 28.68
CA GLU A 19 27.93 -76.21 29.81
C GLU A 19 28.42 -75.62 31.13
N GLU A 20 29.27 -74.61 31.11
CA GLU A 20 29.81 -73.96 32.32
C GLU A 20 28.97 -72.75 32.77
N LEU A 21 27.94 -72.33 31.97
CA LEU A 21 27.09 -71.20 32.24
C LEU A 21 25.77 -71.59 32.88
N ASN A 22 25.30 -70.78 33.85
CA ASN A 22 24.00 -71.00 34.50
C ASN A 22 22.85 -70.66 33.55
N ASP A 23 21.85 -71.53 33.42
CA ASP A 23 20.71 -71.43 32.56
C ASP A 23 19.83 -70.19 32.87
N GLU A 24 19.76 -69.76 34.14
CA GLU A 24 19.01 -68.55 34.51
C GLU A 24 19.70 -67.29 34.04
N GLU A 25 21.02 -67.20 34.15
CA GLU A 25 21.83 -66.09 33.66
C GLU A 25 21.77 -66.00 32.14
N VAL A 26 21.87 -67.12 31.44
CA VAL A 26 21.75 -67.14 29.98
C VAL A 26 20.35 -66.73 29.53
N THR A 27 19.31 -67.21 30.21
CA THR A 27 17.93 -66.83 29.86
C THR A 27 17.64 -65.36 30.13
N ALA A 28 18.22 -64.78 31.21
CA ALA A 28 18.10 -63.37 31.53
C ALA A 28 18.82 -62.49 30.49
N TRP A 29 20.05 -62.90 30.12
CA TRP A 29 20.85 -62.18 29.14
C TRP A 29 20.21 -62.18 27.71
N LEU A 30 19.63 -63.33 27.29
CA LEU A 30 18.94 -63.45 26.00
C LEU A 30 17.60 -62.71 25.91
N LYS A 31 17.05 -62.18 27.01
CA LYS A 31 15.85 -61.30 26.97
C LYS A 31 16.06 -59.96 26.31
N GLU A 32 17.31 -59.48 26.29
CA GLU A 32 17.63 -58.23 25.62
C GLU A 32 17.86 -58.50 24.13
N LYS A 33 17.13 -57.77 23.28
CA LYS A 33 17.18 -57.96 21.83
C LYS A 33 18.56 -57.70 21.23
N ASP A 34 19.27 -56.73 21.79
CA ASP A 34 20.62 -56.37 21.34
C ASP A 34 21.60 -57.50 21.61
N HIS A 35 21.42 -58.31 22.66
CA HIS A 35 22.28 -59.45 22.98
C HIS A 35 22.09 -60.63 22.06
N VAL A 36 20.84 -60.84 21.56
CA VAL A 36 20.56 -61.87 20.54
C VAL A 36 21.25 -61.51 19.23
N GLU A 37 21.17 -60.23 18.83
CA GLU A 37 21.85 -59.73 17.62
C GLU A 37 23.36 -59.87 17.70
N LEU A 38 23.94 -59.58 18.89
CA LEU A 38 25.37 -59.79 19.17
C LEU A 38 25.78 -61.25 19.05
N LEU A 39 24.99 -62.16 19.62
CA LEU A 39 25.24 -63.60 19.56
C LEU A 39 25.26 -64.11 18.11
N ASP A 40 24.28 -63.69 17.32
CA ASP A 40 24.20 -64.04 15.90
C ASP A 40 25.38 -63.48 15.08
N GLU A 41 25.83 -62.25 15.40
CA GLU A 41 26.99 -61.68 14.74
C GLU A 41 28.29 -62.46 15.09
N ILE A 42 28.51 -62.82 16.34
CA ILE A 42 29.69 -63.59 16.77
C ILE A 42 29.67 -65.00 16.20
N ALA A 43 28.47 -65.66 16.16
CA ALA A 43 28.32 -66.98 15.57
C ALA A 43 28.65 -66.99 14.08
N ALA A 44 28.16 -65.97 13.33
CA ALA A 44 28.44 -65.82 11.91
C ALA A 44 29.94 -65.58 11.59
N ILE A 45 30.62 -64.81 12.43
CA ILE A 45 32.08 -64.59 12.31
C ILE A 45 32.86 -65.90 12.58
N ARG A 46 32.50 -66.64 13.64
CA ARG A 46 33.10 -67.95 13.95
C ARG A 46 32.90 -68.97 12.83
N GLN A 47 31.71 -69.04 12.25
CA GLN A 47 31.44 -69.93 11.14
C GLN A 47 32.32 -69.60 9.91
N LYS A 48 32.64 -68.35 9.69
CA LYS A 48 33.56 -67.91 8.61
C LYS A 48 35.00 -68.29 8.94
N LEU A 49 35.41 -68.21 10.20
CA LEU A 49 36.80 -68.49 10.66
C LEU A 49 37.04 -70.01 10.73
N SER A 50 36.03 -70.83 11.09
CA SER A 50 36.18 -72.28 11.14
C SER A 50 36.41 -72.95 9.79
N GLY A 51 36.16 -72.25 8.67
CA GLY A 51 36.43 -72.69 7.31
C GLY A 51 37.87 -72.38 6.84
N GLN A 52 38.69 -71.70 7.65
CA GLN A 52 40.09 -71.42 7.40
C GLN A 52 40.91 -72.00 8.54
N SER A 53 41.81 -72.93 8.22
CA SER A 53 42.70 -73.59 9.19
C SER A 53 43.65 -72.53 9.79
N TYR A 54 43.35 -72.09 10.99
CA TYR A 54 44.26 -71.22 11.78
C TYR A 54 44.70 -72.04 13.06
N GLY A 55 45.95 -71.91 13.33
CA GLY A 55 46.59 -72.62 14.44
C GLY A 55 46.38 -72.05 15.85
N GLU A 56 46.78 -72.78 16.85
CA GLU A 56 46.62 -72.71 18.30
C GLU A 56 46.81 -71.35 19.04
N ASN A 57 46.20 -70.19 18.66
CA ASN A 57 46.33 -69.01 19.50
C ASN A 57 44.91 -68.31 19.65
N GLY A 58 44.22 -68.71 20.71
CA GLY A 58 42.90 -68.13 21.04
C GLY A 58 42.89 -66.60 21.32
N GLU A 59 44.01 -66.02 21.68
CA GLU A 59 44.13 -64.56 21.88
C GLU A 59 44.11 -63.76 20.52
N GLU A 60 44.71 -64.28 19.47
CA GLU A 60 44.71 -63.64 18.16
C GLU A 60 43.29 -63.70 17.50
N GLU A 61 42.52 -64.76 17.70
CA GLU A 61 41.13 -64.87 17.27
C GLU A 61 40.25 -63.91 18.02
N PHE A 62 40.43 -63.69 19.30
CA PHE A 62 39.65 -62.72 20.09
C PHE A 62 39.90 -61.29 19.62
N LEU A 63 41.13 -60.86 19.43
CA LEU A 63 41.50 -59.56 18.90
C LEU A 63 40.98 -59.32 17.47
N TYR A 64 40.92 -60.34 16.64
CA TYR A 64 40.37 -60.25 15.31
C TYR A 64 38.84 -60.09 15.31
N LEU A 65 38.15 -60.79 16.21
CA LEU A 65 36.70 -60.68 16.44
C LEU A 65 36.33 -59.28 16.93
N GLU A 66 37.03 -58.80 17.96
CA GLU A 66 36.83 -57.48 18.51
C GLU A 66 37.01 -56.38 17.46
N LYS A 67 38.09 -56.42 16.68
CA LYS A 67 38.40 -55.46 15.64
C LYS A 67 37.37 -55.46 14.50
N SER A 68 36.87 -56.64 14.12
CA SER A 68 35.88 -56.78 13.02
C SER A 68 34.49 -56.29 13.41
N ILE A 69 34.12 -56.41 14.71
CA ILE A 69 32.88 -55.88 15.25
C ILE A 69 32.91 -54.35 15.33
N TYR A 70 34.05 -53.82 15.79
CA TYR A 70 34.24 -52.35 15.88
C TYR A 70 34.23 -51.67 14.50
N ASP A 71 34.93 -52.20 13.52
CA ASP A 71 35.01 -51.63 12.18
C ASP A 71 33.63 -51.62 11.44
N ARG A 72 32.84 -52.65 11.64
CA ARG A 72 31.50 -52.75 11.02
C ARG A 72 30.49 -51.75 11.62
N LYS A 73 30.60 -51.53 12.93
CA LYS A 73 29.72 -50.61 13.66
C LYS A 73 30.07 -49.15 13.35
N SER A 74 31.33 -48.80 13.22
CA SER A 74 31.79 -47.48 12.83
C SER A 74 31.24 -47.06 11.47
N ARG A 75 31.27 -47.93 10.45
CA ARG A 75 30.74 -47.64 9.11
C ARG A 75 29.21 -47.48 9.07
N ARG A 76 28.45 -48.28 9.85
CA ARG A 76 26.99 -48.15 9.92
C ARG A 76 26.55 -46.89 10.67
N MET A 77 27.29 -46.52 11.68
CA MET A 77 27.01 -45.34 12.50
C MET A 77 27.27 -44.04 11.71
N THR A 78 28.40 -43.96 11.00
CA THR A 78 28.70 -42.79 10.13
C THR A 78 27.68 -42.63 9.01
N LEU A 79 27.19 -43.72 8.41
CA LEU A 79 26.15 -43.64 7.35
C LEU A 79 24.80 -43.19 7.91
N ARG A 80 24.40 -43.64 9.09
CA ARG A 80 23.17 -43.23 9.79
C ARG A 80 23.22 -41.76 10.19
N TRP A 81 24.35 -41.28 10.69
CA TRP A 81 24.56 -39.89 11.06
C TRP A 81 24.60 -38.96 9.85
N SER A 82 25.17 -39.39 8.71
CA SER A 82 25.16 -38.60 7.47
C SER A 82 23.78 -38.48 6.88
N ILE A 83 22.93 -39.52 6.92
CA ILE A 83 21.53 -39.47 6.49
C ILE A 83 20.72 -38.55 7.39
N ALA A 84 20.86 -38.67 8.71
CA ALA A 84 20.18 -37.78 9.68
C ALA A 84 20.58 -36.31 9.50
N ALA A 85 21.89 -36.04 9.31
CA ALA A 85 22.38 -34.70 9.04
C ALA A 85 21.84 -34.14 7.73
N SER A 86 21.74 -34.95 6.67
CA SER A 86 21.16 -34.53 5.38
C SER A 86 19.67 -34.22 5.49
N ILE A 87 18.90 -35.00 6.26
CA ILE A 87 17.48 -34.75 6.50
C ILE A 87 17.29 -33.49 7.32
N ILE A 88 18.08 -33.25 8.37
CA ILE A 88 18.02 -32.03 9.19
C ILE A 88 18.36 -30.81 8.33
N LEU A 89 19.35 -30.91 7.44
CA LEU A 89 19.75 -29.83 6.54
C LEU A 89 18.66 -29.54 5.50
N LEU A 90 18.02 -30.55 4.93
CA LEU A 90 16.90 -30.40 4.00
C LEU A 90 15.66 -29.81 4.69
N VAL A 91 15.33 -30.29 5.90
CA VAL A 91 14.23 -29.73 6.70
C VAL A 91 14.55 -28.29 7.12
N GLY A 92 15.80 -28.01 7.52
CA GLY A 92 16.24 -26.64 7.82
C GLY A 92 16.18 -25.70 6.63
N LEU A 93 16.57 -26.16 5.44
CA LEU A 93 16.44 -25.40 4.18
C LEU A 93 14.96 -25.20 3.79
N PHE A 94 14.13 -26.23 3.94
CA PHE A 94 12.70 -26.12 3.65
C PHE A 94 11.99 -25.17 4.63
N VAL A 95 12.23 -25.33 5.94
CA VAL A 95 11.69 -24.45 6.97
C VAL A 95 12.26 -23.02 6.84
N GLY A 96 13.56 -22.87 6.53
CA GLY A 96 14.16 -21.57 6.26
C GLY A 96 13.50 -20.88 5.05
N ARG A 97 13.23 -21.63 3.99
CA ARG A 97 12.59 -21.11 2.79
C ARG A 97 11.11 -20.74 3.02
N THR A 98 10.38 -21.54 3.82
CA THR A 98 8.99 -21.21 4.19
C THR A 98 8.90 -20.01 5.14
N ILE A 99 9.82 -19.89 6.11
CA ILE A 99 9.89 -18.74 7.03
C ILE A 99 10.30 -17.47 6.26
N SER A 100 11.25 -17.55 5.33
CA SER A 100 11.63 -16.41 4.48
C SER A 100 10.47 -15.97 3.59
N GLY A 101 9.78 -16.92 2.94
CA GLY A 101 8.61 -16.60 2.11
C GLY A 101 7.45 -15.96 2.90
N VAL A 102 7.26 -16.37 4.16
CA VAL A 102 6.24 -15.75 5.06
C VAL A 102 6.69 -14.37 5.52
N ARG A 103 8.00 -14.16 5.77
CA ARG A 103 8.53 -12.83 6.10
C ARG A 103 8.41 -11.87 4.93
N ASP A 104 8.75 -12.28 3.73
CA ASP A 104 8.63 -11.45 2.52
C ASP A 104 7.18 -11.01 2.28
N ILE A 105 6.20 -11.90 2.49
CA ILE A 105 4.77 -11.57 2.36
C ILE A 105 4.31 -10.58 3.46
N HIS A 106 4.78 -10.75 4.70
CA HIS A 106 4.43 -9.83 5.78
C HIS A 106 5.11 -8.46 5.62
N GLU A 107 6.37 -8.44 5.18
CA GLU A 107 7.11 -7.19 4.94
C GLU A 107 6.54 -6.43 3.75
N GLU A 108 6.12 -7.11 2.67
CA GLU A 108 5.42 -6.52 1.52
C GLU A 108 4.02 -5.99 1.91
N GLN A 109 3.29 -6.69 2.77
CA GLN A 109 1.99 -6.22 3.28
C GLN A 109 2.12 -5.05 4.26
N GLU A 110 3.12 -5.03 5.13
CA GLU A 110 3.41 -3.91 6.01
C GLU A 110 3.90 -2.69 5.21
N LEU A 111 4.76 -2.89 4.21
CA LEU A 111 5.23 -1.85 3.29
C LEU A 111 4.07 -1.28 2.45
N ALA A 112 3.16 -2.13 1.96
CA ALA A 112 1.96 -1.72 1.26
C ALA A 112 1.01 -0.90 2.15
N LYS A 113 0.82 -1.30 3.40
CA LYS A 113 0.05 -0.53 4.39
C LYS A 113 0.68 0.83 4.70
N SER A 114 2.02 0.93 4.74
CA SER A 114 2.70 2.20 4.98
C SER A 114 2.67 3.14 3.76
N VAL A 115 2.46 2.60 2.55
CA VAL A 115 2.56 3.34 1.28
C VAL A 115 1.22 3.97 0.87
N MET A 116 0.07 3.42 1.27
CA MET A 116 -1.27 3.92 0.91
C MET A 116 -1.97 4.60 2.09
N GLN A 117 -1.29 5.60 2.65
CA GLN A 117 -1.86 6.43 3.72
C GLN A 117 -2.87 7.43 3.15
N PRO A 118 -3.84 7.89 3.94
CA PRO A 118 -4.69 9.00 3.58
C PRO A 118 -3.87 10.21 3.18
N GLY A 119 -4.40 10.97 2.24
CA GLY A 119 -3.80 12.25 1.84
C GLY A 119 -3.69 13.22 3.03
N THR A 120 -2.82 14.19 2.86
CA THR A 120 -2.50 15.20 3.89
C THR A 120 -2.55 16.61 3.31
N SER A 121 -2.50 17.62 4.18
CA SER A 121 -2.36 19.00 3.75
C SER A 121 -0.92 19.25 3.27
N LYS A 122 -0.71 19.20 1.93
CA LYS A 122 0.57 19.45 1.27
C LYS A 122 0.38 20.03 -0.12
N ALA A 123 1.26 20.96 -0.51
CA ALA A 123 1.27 21.58 -1.84
C ALA A 123 2.68 22.05 -2.20
N ILE A 124 2.87 22.42 -3.45
CA ILE A 124 4.07 23.07 -3.97
C ILE A 124 3.66 24.45 -4.50
N LEU A 125 4.24 25.48 -3.91
CA LEU A 125 4.08 26.86 -4.38
C LEU A 125 5.25 27.19 -5.30
N MET A 126 4.99 27.42 -6.57
CA MET A 126 5.93 28.01 -7.52
C MET A 126 5.66 29.50 -7.58
N MET A 127 6.66 30.31 -7.24
CA MET A 127 6.59 31.78 -7.27
C MET A 127 6.94 32.33 -8.65
N ALA A 128 6.60 33.59 -8.88
CA ALA A 128 6.84 34.29 -10.15
C ALA A 128 8.31 34.31 -10.59
N ASP A 129 9.25 34.29 -9.64
CA ASP A 129 10.70 34.21 -9.88
C ASP A 129 11.19 32.78 -10.21
N GLY A 130 10.28 31.80 -10.24
CA GLY A 130 10.57 30.38 -10.51
C GLY A 130 11.01 29.59 -9.26
N LYS A 131 11.07 30.20 -8.09
CA LYS A 131 11.41 29.50 -6.85
C LYS A 131 10.24 28.62 -6.41
N GLU A 132 10.54 27.38 -6.05
CA GLU A 132 9.57 26.44 -5.49
C GLU A 132 9.68 26.34 -3.97
N VAL A 133 8.54 26.30 -3.31
CA VAL A 133 8.42 26.10 -1.87
C VAL A 133 7.44 24.96 -1.60
N VAL A 134 7.92 23.92 -0.92
CA VAL A 134 7.05 22.83 -0.44
C VAL A 134 6.30 23.34 0.79
N LEU A 135 4.99 23.16 0.78
CA LEU A 135 4.07 23.55 1.83
C LEU A 135 3.51 22.31 2.51
N GLU A 136 3.70 22.22 3.82
CA GLU A 136 3.18 21.13 4.64
C GLU A 136 2.43 21.68 5.85
N GLN A 137 1.59 20.86 6.46
CA GLN A 137 0.83 21.25 7.63
C GLN A 137 1.76 21.64 8.80
N GLY A 138 1.49 22.80 9.41
CA GLY A 138 2.25 23.28 10.57
C GLY A 138 3.53 24.05 10.23
N GLN A 139 3.90 24.22 8.97
CA GLN A 139 5.02 25.08 8.58
C GLN A 139 4.67 26.56 8.76
N ASN A 140 5.60 27.30 9.33
CA ASN A 140 5.52 28.76 9.41
C ASN A 140 6.26 29.38 8.20
N LEU A 141 5.52 29.73 7.17
CA LEU A 141 6.02 30.47 6.02
C LEU A 141 5.85 31.97 6.24
N ASN A 142 6.84 32.74 5.89
CA ASN A 142 6.81 34.19 5.92
C ASN A 142 7.78 34.73 4.87
N ILE A 143 7.27 34.90 3.65
CA ILE A 143 8.07 35.33 2.49
C ILE A 143 7.54 36.67 2.01
N LEU A 144 8.44 37.63 1.87
CA LEU A 144 8.17 38.89 1.18
C LEU A 144 8.36 38.62 -0.32
N LEU A 145 7.29 38.63 -1.10
CA LEU A 145 7.36 38.40 -2.55
C LEU A 145 7.90 39.61 -3.28
N ASN A 146 7.42 40.79 -2.89
CA ASN A 146 7.87 42.09 -3.37
C ASN A 146 7.63 43.14 -2.28
N GLU A 147 7.90 44.45 -2.57
CA GLU A 147 7.72 45.51 -1.60
C GLU A 147 6.26 45.67 -1.11
N ARG A 148 5.31 45.09 -1.80
CA ARG A 148 3.86 45.26 -1.56
C ARG A 148 3.17 44.01 -0.99
N VAL A 149 3.63 42.80 -1.33
CA VAL A 149 2.94 41.59 -1.03
C VAL A 149 3.79 40.64 -0.21
N ARG A 150 3.22 40.19 0.89
CA ARG A 150 3.76 39.17 1.78
C ARG A 150 2.93 37.92 1.69
N VAL A 151 3.57 36.78 1.66
CA VAL A 151 2.95 35.47 1.80
C VAL A 151 3.27 34.91 3.18
N ALA A 152 2.26 34.60 3.94
CA ALA A 152 2.37 33.99 5.26
C ALA A 152 1.50 32.76 5.38
N THR A 153 1.89 31.79 6.21
CA THR A 153 1.01 30.68 6.57
C THR A 153 0.10 31.07 7.72
N SER A 154 -1.14 30.58 7.66
CA SER A 154 -2.15 30.71 8.71
C SER A 154 -2.83 29.36 8.95
N SER A 155 -3.80 29.31 9.87
CA SER A 155 -4.68 28.15 10.04
C SER A 155 -5.58 27.89 8.83
N GLN A 156 -5.67 28.83 7.90
CA GLN A 156 -6.45 28.74 6.66
C GLN A 156 -5.59 28.47 5.41
N GLY A 157 -4.34 28.02 5.59
CA GLY A 157 -3.34 27.84 4.54
C GLY A 157 -2.48 29.08 4.33
N ILE A 158 -2.02 29.34 3.10
CA ILE A 158 -1.26 30.55 2.79
C ILE A 158 -2.19 31.74 2.60
N VAL A 159 -1.73 32.91 3.04
CA VAL A 159 -2.46 34.18 2.95
C VAL A 159 -1.56 35.21 2.27
N TYR A 160 -2.13 35.93 1.31
CA TYR A 160 -1.49 37.07 0.65
C TYR A 160 -1.91 38.36 1.35
N GLU A 161 -0.95 39.06 1.92
CA GLU A 161 -1.16 40.34 2.62
C GLU A 161 -0.57 41.51 1.83
N GLU A 162 -1.40 42.48 1.45
CA GLU A 162 -0.91 43.75 0.87
C GLU A 162 -0.28 44.64 1.95
N ARG A 163 0.88 45.20 1.66
CA ARG A 163 1.62 46.05 2.61
C ARG A 163 1.95 47.44 2.11
N GLY A 164 1.75 47.80 0.84
CA GLY A 164 2.20 49.04 0.30
C GLY A 164 1.45 49.59 -0.90
N LYS A 165 1.74 50.82 -1.28
CA LYS A 165 1.30 51.48 -2.51
C LYS A 165 2.43 51.47 -3.53
N GLY A 166 2.24 50.92 -4.72
CA GLY A 166 3.19 50.86 -5.82
C GLY A 166 2.51 50.39 -7.10
N MET A 167 3.25 50.24 -8.20
CA MET A 167 2.68 49.67 -9.42
C MET A 167 2.41 48.21 -9.24
N VAL A 168 1.21 47.74 -9.65
CA VAL A 168 0.87 46.33 -9.73
C VAL A 168 1.70 45.66 -10.82
N THR A 169 2.53 44.69 -10.47
CA THR A 169 3.25 43.87 -11.45
C THR A 169 2.42 42.67 -11.78
N GLU A 170 2.37 42.28 -13.06
CA GLU A 170 1.69 41.04 -13.49
C GLU A 170 2.53 39.81 -13.15
N GLU A 171 2.73 39.57 -11.87
CA GLU A 171 3.42 38.39 -11.34
C GLU A 171 2.42 37.31 -11.04
N TYR A 172 2.67 36.08 -11.52
CA TYR A 172 1.81 34.93 -11.28
C TYR A 172 2.51 33.89 -10.44
N ASN A 173 1.81 33.41 -9.43
CA ASN A 173 2.18 32.23 -8.69
C ASN A 173 1.35 31.03 -9.16
N LYS A 174 1.88 29.84 -8.89
CA LYS A 174 1.21 28.58 -9.15
C LYS A 174 1.24 27.70 -7.92
N LEU A 175 0.08 27.27 -7.43
CA LEU A 175 -0.06 26.31 -6.35
C LEU A 175 -0.49 24.97 -6.93
N THR A 176 0.27 23.93 -6.64
CA THR A 176 0.00 22.56 -7.10
C THR A 176 -0.14 21.63 -5.89
N THR A 177 -1.25 20.92 -5.80
CA THR A 177 -1.44 19.81 -4.86
C THR A 177 -1.11 18.50 -5.58
N PRO A 178 -0.16 17.71 -5.06
CA PRO A 178 0.12 16.39 -5.64
C PRO A 178 -1.01 15.39 -5.35
N ILE A 179 -0.94 14.20 -5.93
CA ILE A 179 -1.73 13.05 -5.49
C ILE A 179 -1.52 12.85 -3.98
N GLY A 180 -2.60 12.60 -3.23
CA GLY A 180 -2.58 12.53 -1.77
C GLY A 180 -2.32 13.88 -1.08
N GLY A 181 -2.52 15.00 -1.78
CA GLY A 181 -2.38 16.35 -1.22
C GLY A 181 -3.66 17.15 -1.32
N GLU A 182 -3.95 17.97 -0.34
CA GLU A 182 -4.94 19.06 -0.44
C GLU A 182 -4.35 20.30 0.20
N TYR A 183 -4.79 21.47 -0.22
CA TYR A 183 -4.30 22.70 0.37
C TYR A 183 -5.31 23.84 0.23
N SER A 184 -5.22 24.83 1.13
CA SER A 184 -6.06 26.03 1.04
C SER A 184 -5.20 27.30 0.98
N LEU A 185 -5.75 28.32 0.35
CA LEU A 185 -5.13 29.62 0.26
C LEU A 185 -6.16 30.74 0.29
N VAL A 186 -5.74 31.91 0.73
CA VAL A 186 -6.49 33.16 0.66
C VAL A 186 -5.79 34.06 -0.33
N LEU A 187 -6.44 34.41 -1.42
CA LEU A 187 -5.92 35.30 -2.46
C LEU A 187 -5.90 36.76 -1.98
N SER A 188 -5.19 37.64 -2.71
CA SER A 188 -5.03 39.05 -2.34
C SER A 188 -6.34 39.84 -2.24
N ASP A 189 -7.40 39.38 -2.92
CA ASP A 189 -8.75 39.98 -2.83
C ASP A 189 -9.59 39.44 -1.65
N GLY A 190 -9.03 38.54 -0.82
CA GLY A 190 -9.71 37.86 0.28
C GLY A 190 -10.54 36.63 -0.13
N THR A 191 -10.51 36.22 -1.40
CA THR A 191 -11.13 34.99 -1.88
C THR A 191 -10.42 33.78 -1.29
N LYS A 192 -11.19 32.85 -0.67
CA LYS A 192 -10.67 31.58 -0.18
C LYS A 192 -10.80 30.51 -1.25
N VAL A 193 -9.73 29.76 -1.46
CA VAL A 193 -9.68 28.63 -2.39
C VAL A 193 -9.19 27.41 -1.65
N PHE A 194 -9.90 26.31 -1.85
CA PHE A 194 -9.51 24.97 -1.37
C PHE A 194 -9.19 24.14 -2.61
N LEU A 195 -7.96 23.62 -2.73
CA LEU A 195 -7.54 22.73 -3.80
C LEU A 195 -7.60 21.28 -3.31
N ASN A 196 -8.28 20.42 -4.08
CA ASN A 196 -8.29 18.98 -3.86
C ASN A 196 -7.02 18.33 -4.43
N ALA A 197 -6.83 17.03 -4.22
CA ALA A 197 -5.67 16.28 -4.71
C ALA A 197 -5.51 16.34 -6.23
N ASP A 198 -4.27 16.31 -6.72
CA ASP A 198 -3.95 16.36 -8.15
C ASP A 198 -4.54 17.60 -8.85
N SER A 199 -4.32 18.80 -8.27
CA SER A 199 -4.89 20.05 -8.77
C SER A 199 -3.83 21.15 -8.85
N GLU A 200 -4.06 22.09 -9.77
CA GLU A 200 -3.20 23.24 -10.02
C GLU A 200 -4.03 24.51 -10.14
N LEU A 201 -3.65 25.53 -9.38
CA LEU A 201 -4.20 26.89 -9.50
C LEU A 201 -3.08 27.85 -9.87
N LYS A 202 -3.23 28.57 -10.99
CA LYS A 202 -2.38 29.70 -11.35
C LYS A 202 -3.16 31.00 -11.14
N TYR A 203 -2.57 31.94 -10.42
CA TYR A 203 -3.21 33.19 -10.01
C TYR A 203 -2.20 34.33 -9.92
N PRO A 204 -2.62 35.57 -10.13
CA PRO A 204 -1.75 36.72 -9.95
C PRO A 204 -1.47 36.96 -8.46
N VAL A 205 -0.28 37.41 -8.11
CA VAL A 205 0.10 37.81 -6.76
C VAL A 205 -0.85 38.91 -6.25
N GLU A 206 -1.24 39.82 -7.13
CA GLU A 206 -2.17 40.91 -6.88
C GLU A 206 -3.11 41.05 -8.07
N PHE A 207 -4.42 41.19 -7.83
CA PHE A 207 -5.37 41.42 -8.89
C PHE A 207 -5.36 42.89 -9.37
N SER A 208 -5.30 43.08 -10.67
CA SER A 208 -5.40 44.41 -11.30
C SER A 208 -6.82 44.99 -11.21
N ASP A 209 -6.94 46.29 -11.56
CA ASP A 209 -8.23 46.98 -11.69
C ASP A 209 -8.99 46.40 -12.88
N GLY A 210 -10.04 45.69 -12.70
CA GLY A 210 -10.89 45.19 -13.80
C GLY A 210 -11.41 43.79 -13.56
N LYS A 211 -10.65 42.74 -13.81
CA LYS A 211 -11.08 41.34 -13.64
C LYS A 211 -10.13 40.61 -12.73
N ARG A 212 -10.69 39.73 -11.89
CA ARG A 212 -9.92 38.81 -11.03
C ARG A 212 -9.89 37.44 -11.72
N ILE A 213 -8.76 37.10 -12.34
CA ILE A 213 -8.69 35.92 -13.22
C ILE A 213 -7.73 34.91 -12.58
N VAL A 214 -8.15 33.65 -12.54
CA VAL A 214 -7.33 32.49 -12.13
C VAL A 214 -7.52 31.36 -13.12
N ASP A 215 -6.49 30.52 -13.31
CA ASP A 215 -6.55 29.32 -14.15
C ASP A 215 -6.56 28.07 -13.25
N LEU A 216 -7.49 27.13 -13.50
CA LEU A 216 -7.66 25.91 -12.71
C LEU A 216 -7.50 24.67 -13.58
N LYS A 217 -6.74 23.70 -13.07
CA LYS A 217 -6.78 22.28 -13.46
C LYS A 217 -7.05 21.43 -12.23
N GLY A 218 -7.81 20.32 -12.37
CA GLY A 218 -8.19 19.48 -11.23
C GLY A 218 -9.47 20.00 -10.59
N GLU A 219 -9.54 20.01 -9.25
CA GLU A 219 -10.74 20.37 -8.51
C GLU A 219 -10.44 21.42 -7.43
N ALA A 220 -11.29 22.44 -7.41
CA ALA A 220 -11.23 23.49 -6.40
C ALA A 220 -12.61 23.95 -5.95
N TYR A 221 -12.70 24.29 -4.67
CA TYR A 221 -13.84 24.99 -4.10
C TYR A 221 -13.45 26.43 -3.80
N PHE A 222 -14.33 27.36 -4.22
CA PHE A 222 -14.10 28.79 -4.10
C PHE A 222 -15.14 29.42 -3.16
N GLU A 223 -14.67 30.26 -2.24
CA GLU A 223 -15.49 31.22 -1.48
C GLU A 223 -15.05 32.63 -1.94
N VAL A 224 -15.65 33.11 -3.01
CA VAL A 224 -15.23 34.34 -3.64
C VAL A 224 -15.68 35.56 -2.86
N HIS A 225 -14.73 36.45 -2.54
CA HIS A 225 -15.04 37.74 -1.94
C HIS A 225 -15.96 38.60 -2.84
N LYS A 226 -17.00 39.18 -2.24
CA LYS A 226 -18.00 39.93 -2.99
C LYS A 226 -17.45 41.25 -3.51
N ASP A 227 -17.38 41.38 -4.83
CA ASP A 227 -17.00 42.59 -5.53
C ASP A 227 -17.80 42.64 -6.84
N SER A 228 -18.79 43.55 -6.90
CA SER A 228 -19.67 43.69 -8.06
C SER A 228 -19.03 44.48 -9.22
N LEU A 229 -17.94 45.20 -8.97
CA LEU A 229 -17.23 45.99 -9.96
C LEU A 229 -16.17 45.18 -10.70
N ARG A 230 -15.54 44.20 -10.01
CA ARG A 230 -14.49 43.37 -10.56
C ARG A 230 -14.93 41.89 -10.54
N PRO A 231 -15.45 41.35 -11.65
CA PRO A 231 -15.84 39.95 -11.71
C PRO A 231 -14.65 39.02 -11.46
N PHE A 232 -14.89 37.91 -10.74
CA PHE A 232 -13.95 36.82 -10.54
C PHE A 232 -14.20 35.77 -11.62
N ILE A 233 -13.14 35.35 -12.33
CA ILE A 233 -13.21 34.45 -13.46
C ILE A 233 -12.26 33.28 -13.20
N VAL A 234 -12.82 32.06 -13.17
CA VAL A 234 -12.04 30.82 -13.19
C VAL A 234 -11.98 30.31 -14.62
N ARG A 235 -10.79 30.33 -15.21
CA ARG A 235 -10.54 29.74 -16.53
C ARG A 235 -10.25 28.27 -16.36
N ILE A 236 -10.92 27.47 -17.14
CA ILE A 236 -10.77 26.01 -17.19
C ILE A 236 -10.61 25.58 -18.64
N ASN A 237 -10.25 24.31 -18.87
CA ASN A 237 -10.12 23.82 -20.25
C ASN A 237 -11.42 23.96 -21.04
N GLY A 238 -11.45 24.90 -21.96
CA GLY A 238 -12.57 25.15 -22.90
C GLY A 238 -13.76 25.93 -22.32
N ALA A 239 -13.68 26.50 -21.11
CA ALA A 239 -14.73 27.33 -20.54
C ALA A 239 -14.22 28.39 -19.56
N GLU A 240 -15.08 29.35 -19.25
CA GLU A 240 -14.92 30.33 -18.17
C GLU A 240 -16.10 30.26 -17.20
N VAL A 241 -15.77 30.31 -15.90
CA VAL A 241 -16.75 30.39 -14.79
C VAL A 241 -16.64 31.77 -14.16
N THR A 242 -17.69 32.61 -14.33
CA THR A 242 -17.70 34.02 -13.91
C THR A 242 -18.64 34.24 -12.72
N VAL A 243 -18.17 34.91 -11.68
CA VAL A 243 -18.94 35.22 -10.47
C VAL A 243 -18.63 36.62 -9.94
N LEU A 244 -19.49 37.14 -9.03
CA LEU A 244 -19.30 38.43 -8.35
C LEU A 244 -19.10 38.31 -6.82
N GLY A 245 -19.35 37.09 -6.23
CA GLY A 245 -19.28 36.84 -4.81
C GLY A 245 -20.15 35.64 -4.48
N THR A 246 -19.54 34.46 -4.55
CA THR A 246 -20.26 33.20 -4.75
C THR A 246 -19.44 32.06 -4.10
N SER A 247 -20.14 31.05 -3.58
CA SER A 247 -19.51 29.81 -3.13
C SER A 247 -19.86 28.67 -4.07
N PHE A 248 -18.87 28.05 -4.71
CA PHE A 248 -19.06 27.02 -5.73
C PHE A 248 -17.85 26.07 -5.85
N ASN A 249 -18.09 24.88 -6.38
CA ASN A 249 -17.07 23.89 -6.70
C ASN A 249 -16.89 23.76 -8.22
N VAL A 250 -15.65 23.62 -8.66
CA VAL A 250 -15.31 23.32 -10.06
C VAL A 250 -14.45 22.07 -10.08
N ASN A 251 -14.88 21.06 -10.82
CA ASN A 251 -14.14 19.82 -11.04
C ASN A 251 -13.85 19.66 -12.53
N THR A 252 -12.57 19.65 -12.87
CA THR A 252 -12.06 19.59 -14.25
C THR A 252 -11.26 18.32 -14.54
N TYR A 253 -11.29 17.30 -13.69
CA TYR A 253 -10.54 16.06 -13.91
C TYR A 253 -10.94 15.35 -15.22
N GLY A 254 -12.21 15.45 -15.60
CA GLY A 254 -12.69 14.86 -16.84
C GLY A 254 -12.71 13.33 -16.84
N ASP A 255 -12.84 12.72 -15.67
CA ASP A 255 -12.83 11.27 -15.48
C ASP A 255 -13.84 10.50 -16.35
N ASP A 256 -14.96 11.13 -16.61
CA ASP A 256 -16.08 10.64 -17.44
C ASP A 256 -16.27 11.49 -18.73
N GLY A 257 -15.27 12.27 -19.10
CA GLY A 257 -15.34 13.20 -20.23
C GLY A 257 -16.15 14.47 -19.97
N GLN A 258 -16.47 14.76 -18.70
CA GLN A 258 -17.27 15.91 -18.28
C GLN A 258 -16.48 16.82 -17.33
N ILE A 259 -16.84 18.10 -17.35
CA ILE A 259 -16.40 19.11 -16.37
C ILE A 259 -17.64 19.57 -15.61
N TYR A 260 -17.50 19.68 -14.29
CA TYR A 260 -18.61 20.00 -13.41
C TYR A 260 -18.41 21.34 -12.70
N THR A 261 -19.41 22.21 -12.73
CA THR A 261 -19.46 23.42 -11.91
C THR A 261 -20.72 23.38 -11.05
N THR A 262 -20.55 23.26 -9.74
CA THR A 262 -21.65 23.09 -8.77
C THR A 262 -21.80 24.32 -7.90
N LEU A 263 -22.98 24.95 -7.92
CA LEU A 263 -23.23 26.16 -7.17
C LEU A 263 -23.86 25.86 -5.81
N VAL A 264 -23.20 26.38 -4.74
CA VAL A 264 -23.70 26.31 -3.36
C VAL A 264 -24.47 27.57 -2.98
N ASN A 265 -23.90 28.74 -3.17
CA ASN A 265 -24.52 30.01 -2.81
C ASN A 265 -24.13 31.12 -3.81
N GLY A 266 -25.06 32.03 -4.12
CA GLY A 266 -24.87 33.15 -5.02
C GLY A 266 -25.36 32.87 -6.46
N SER A 267 -24.60 33.28 -7.47
CA SER A 267 -24.87 33.08 -8.89
C SER A 267 -23.59 32.83 -9.66
N VAL A 268 -23.62 31.88 -10.60
CA VAL A 268 -22.49 31.52 -11.48
C VAL A 268 -22.93 31.60 -12.92
N ARG A 269 -22.13 32.24 -13.78
CA ARG A 269 -22.23 32.13 -15.23
C ARG A 269 -21.11 31.18 -15.70
N VAL A 270 -21.48 30.14 -16.46
CA VAL A 270 -20.56 29.25 -17.14
C VAL A 270 -20.66 29.51 -18.64
N SER A 271 -19.53 29.82 -19.28
CA SER A 271 -19.46 30.14 -20.72
C SER A 271 -18.52 29.16 -21.41
N SER A 272 -19.02 28.39 -22.37
CA SER A 272 -18.23 27.51 -23.22
C SER A 272 -17.49 28.29 -24.30
N MET A 273 -16.18 28.12 -24.36
CA MET A 273 -15.32 28.75 -25.38
C MET A 273 -15.44 28.06 -26.74
N LYS A 274 -15.93 26.81 -26.79
CA LYS A 274 -16.02 26.01 -28.03
C LYS A 274 -17.25 26.34 -28.88
N ASN A 275 -18.42 26.46 -28.26
CA ASN A 275 -19.68 26.66 -28.95
C ASN A 275 -20.39 27.97 -28.57
N LYS A 276 -19.74 28.79 -27.70
CA LYS A 276 -20.27 30.09 -27.22
C LYS A 276 -21.60 29.99 -26.44
N GLN A 277 -21.94 28.79 -25.94
CA GLN A 277 -23.09 28.59 -25.07
C GLN A 277 -22.78 29.17 -23.70
N GLU A 278 -23.79 29.80 -23.09
CA GLU A 278 -23.71 30.34 -21.73
C GLU A 278 -24.87 29.82 -20.89
N GLU A 279 -24.60 29.50 -19.63
CA GLU A 279 -25.62 29.07 -18.67
C GLU A 279 -25.42 29.80 -17.34
N ILE A 280 -26.56 30.15 -16.71
CA ILE A 280 -26.57 30.80 -15.40
C ILE A 280 -27.12 29.82 -14.35
N LEU A 281 -26.31 29.51 -13.36
CA LEU A 281 -26.67 28.61 -12.28
C LEU A 281 -27.31 29.37 -11.12
N LYS A 282 -28.30 28.73 -10.50
CA LYS A 282 -28.85 29.06 -9.17
C LYS A 282 -28.36 28.06 -8.11
N PRO A 283 -28.40 28.39 -6.81
CA PRO A 283 -28.02 27.47 -5.75
C PRO A 283 -28.70 26.09 -5.88
N GLY A 284 -27.95 25.03 -5.70
CA GLY A 284 -28.38 23.64 -5.90
C GLY A 284 -28.39 23.19 -7.37
N MET A 285 -27.85 23.99 -8.31
CA MET A 285 -27.67 23.60 -9.69
C MET A 285 -26.20 23.28 -10.01
N GLN A 286 -26.03 22.43 -11.00
CA GLN A 286 -24.72 22.02 -11.53
C GLN A 286 -24.74 22.15 -13.05
N SER A 287 -23.75 22.83 -13.60
CA SER A 287 -23.41 22.76 -15.02
C SER A 287 -22.54 21.56 -15.29
N VAL A 288 -22.87 20.83 -16.35
CA VAL A 288 -22.09 19.70 -16.87
C VAL A 288 -21.66 20.08 -18.30
N MET A 289 -20.37 20.19 -18.51
CA MET A 289 -19.80 20.50 -19.82
C MET A 289 -19.09 19.26 -20.40
N ASN A 290 -19.49 18.87 -21.59
CA ASN A 290 -18.78 17.82 -22.32
C ASN A 290 -17.42 18.37 -22.82
N VAL A 291 -16.31 17.71 -22.46
CA VAL A 291 -14.95 18.19 -22.78
C VAL A 291 -14.70 18.25 -24.29
N GLN A 292 -15.26 17.33 -25.07
CA GLN A 292 -15.03 17.27 -26.54
C GLN A 292 -15.83 18.28 -27.29
N SER A 293 -17.15 18.36 -27.06
CA SER A 293 -18.06 19.22 -27.81
C SER A 293 -18.21 20.63 -27.23
N GLY A 294 -17.90 20.82 -25.94
CA GLY A 294 -18.17 22.05 -25.20
C GLY A 294 -19.67 22.26 -24.89
N LEU A 295 -20.50 21.24 -25.13
CA LEU A 295 -21.96 21.34 -24.86
C LEU A 295 -22.18 21.47 -23.36
N LEU A 296 -22.93 22.50 -22.95
CA LEU A 296 -23.34 22.76 -21.57
C LEU A 296 -24.76 22.23 -21.34
N THR A 297 -24.95 21.51 -20.25
CA THR A 297 -26.25 21.15 -19.71
C THR A 297 -26.34 21.54 -18.25
N VAL A 298 -27.53 21.87 -17.77
CA VAL A 298 -27.74 22.26 -16.37
C VAL A 298 -28.74 21.32 -15.72
N ARG A 299 -28.40 20.86 -14.51
CA ARG A 299 -29.25 19.97 -13.71
C ARG A 299 -29.33 20.42 -12.26
N LYS A 300 -30.44 20.07 -11.59
CA LYS A 300 -30.56 20.23 -10.14
C LYS A 300 -29.85 19.04 -9.44
N VAL A 301 -29.07 19.32 -8.43
CA VAL A 301 -28.30 18.30 -7.71
C VAL A 301 -28.37 18.49 -6.18
N ASP A 302 -28.15 17.41 -5.42
CA ASP A 302 -27.65 17.51 -4.07
C ASP A 302 -26.19 17.96 -4.14
N VAL A 303 -25.85 19.08 -3.50
CA VAL A 303 -24.50 19.66 -3.58
C VAL A 303 -23.49 18.92 -2.68
N GLU A 304 -23.98 18.22 -1.67
CA GLU A 304 -23.12 17.57 -0.66
C GLU A 304 -22.04 16.67 -1.28
N PRO A 305 -22.29 15.76 -2.24
CA PRO A 305 -21.27 14.92 -2.86
C PRO A 305 -20.12 15.68 -3.52
N TYR A 306 -20.36 16.91 -3.93
CA TYR A 306 -19.39 17.72 -4.68
C TYR A 306 -18.57 18.66 -3.81
N VAL A 307 -18.94 18.82 -2.52
CA VAL A 307 -18.29 19.79 -1.63
C VAL A 307 -17.81 19.20 -0.30
N ALA A 308 -18.28 18.00 0.05
CA ALA A 308 -17.98 17.35 1.33
C ALA A 308 -16.49 16.99 1.51
N TRP A 309 -15.74 16.88 0.40
CA TRP A 309 -14.30 16.62 0.44
C TRP A 309 -13.55 17.70 1.23
N ARG A 310 -13.96 18.95 1.13
CA ARG A 310 -13.45 20.09 1.90
C ARG A 310 -13.65 19.92 3.43
N GLU A 311 -14.63 19.11 3.84
CA GLU A 311 -14.96 18.81 5.23
C GLU A 311 -14.39 17.46 5.67
N GLY A 312 -13.42 16.91 4.92
CA GLY A 312 -12.79 15.64 5.22
C GLY A 312 -13.69 14.41 5.02
N ARG A 313 -14.68 14.48 4.08
CA ARG A 313 -15.62 13.39 3.81
C ARG A 313 -15.71 13.07 2.32
N PHE A 314 -15.80 11.79 1.99
CA PHE A 314 -16.32 11.31 0.71
C PHE A 314 -17.81 11.05 0.88
N VAL A 315 -18.64 11.59 -0.01
CA VAL A 315 -20.09 11.37 -0.02
C VAL A 315 -20.48 10.82 -1.38
N PHE A 316 -20.92 9.59 -1.41
CA PHE A 316 -21.32 8.89 -2.63
C PHE A 316 -22.86 8.75 -2.69
N ARG A 317 -23.47 9.17 -3.77
CA ARG A 317 -24.93 9.13 -4.00
C ARG A 317 -25.22 8.38 -5.30
N ALA A 318 -25.28 7.05 -5.26
CA ALA A 318 -25.39 6.20 -6.43
C ALA A 318 -24.29 6.51 -7.47
N MET A 319 -23.07 6.55 -7.00
CA MET A 319 -21.88 6.77 -7.83
C MET A 319 -21.32 5.43 -8.28
N THR A 320 -20.89 5.33 -9.52
CA THR A 320 -20.28 4.11 -10.06
C THR A 320 -18.94 3.83 -9.39
N LEU A 321 -18.61 2.55 -9.25
CA LEU A 321 -17.37 2.11 -8.63
C LEU A 321 -16.13 2.69 -9.35
N ASP A 322 -16.18 2.83 -10.68
CA ASP A 322 -15.08 3.45 -11.44
C ASP A 322 -14.82 4.90 -10.98
N LEU A 323 -15.85 5.72 -10.84
CA LEU A 323 -15.72 7.12 -10.39
C LEU A 323 -15.27 7.20 -8.91
N ILE A 324 -15.76 6.30 -8.06
CA ILE A 324 -15.32 6.21 -6.67
C ILE A 324 -13.84 5.88 -6.60
N MET A 325 -13.41 4.82 -7.31
CA MET A 325 -12.02 4.41 -7.30
C MET A 325 -11.08 5.50 -7.84
N ARG A 326 -11.48 6.27 -8.85
CA ARG A 326 -10.72 7.44 -9.32
C ARG A 326 -10.57 8.53 -8.26
N GLN A 327 -11.61 8.79 -7.46
CA GLN A 327 -11.50 9.72 -6.33
C GLN A 327 -10.56 9.19 -5.24
N LEU A 328 -10.65 7.90 -4.93
CA LEU A 328 -9.77 7.24 -3.95
C LEU A 328 -8.32 7.17 -4.45
N GLN A 329 -8.08 6.90 -5.73
CA GLN A 329 -6.73 6.91 -6.33
C GLN A 329 -6.03 8.26 -6.13
N ARG A 330 -6.72 9.37 -6.38
CA ARG A 330 -6.17 10.71 -6.15
C ARG A 330 -5.86 10.99 -4.68
N TRP A 331 -6.56 10.35 -3.75
CA TRP A 331 -6.37 10.59 -2.33
C TRP A 331 -5.37 9.65 -1.66
N TYR A 332 -5.31 8.38 -2.08
CA TYR A 332 -4.46 7.34 -1.47
C TYR A 332 -3.26 6.92 -2.32
N ASP A 333 -3.11 7.42 -3.53
CA ASP A 333 -1.99 7.15 -4.44
C ASP A 333 -1.81 5.66 -4.76
N PHE A 334 -2.78 5.06 -5.47
CA PHE A 334 -2.74 3.67 -5.94
C PHE A 334 -3.26 3.52 -7.37
N GLU A 335 -3.00 2.37 -8.00
CA GLU A 335 -3.53 1.99 -9.30
C GLU A 335 -4.65 0.97 -9.18
N VAL A 336 -5.63 1.01 -10.10
CA VAL A 336 -6.79 0.10 -10.10
C VAL A 336 -6.82 -0.74 -11.37
N PHE A 337 -7.02 -2.04 -11.18
CA PHE A 337 -7.35 -2.98 -12.23
C PHE A 337 -8.71 -3.62 -11.97
N TYR A 338 -9.47 -3.85 -13.03
CA TYR A 338 -10.75 -4.53 -12.95
C TYR A 338 -10.63 -5.88 -13.64
N GLN A 339 -10.94 -6.97 -12.93
CA GLN A 339 -10.99 -8.31 -13.51
C GLN A 339 -12.04 -8.41 -14.63
N ASN A 340 -13.17 -7.70 -14.45
CA ASN A 340 -14.25 -7.60 -15.43
C ASN A 340 -14.69 -6.12 -15.53
N SER A 341 -14.89 -5.62 -16.75
CA SER A 341 -15.31 -4.25 -16.99
C SER A 341 -16.71 -3.93 -16.43
N GLU A 342 -17.59 -4.92 -16.29
CA GLU A 342 -18.93 -4.74 -15.69
C GLU A 342 -18.88 -4.27 -14.23
N LEU A 343 -17.78 -4.55 -13.51
CA LEU A 343 -17.60 -4.12 -12.12
C LEU A 343 -17.50 -2.60 -11.99
N LYS A 344 -17.13 -1.89 -13.05
CA LYS A 344 -17.04 -0.44 -13.10
C LYS A 344 -18.37 0.24 -12.85
N ASP A 345 -19.45 -0.39 -13.30
CA ASP A 345 -20.81 0.16 -13.31
C ASP A 345 -21.58 -0.11 -12.01
N TYR A 346 -20.97 -0.84 -11.05
CA TYR A 346 -21.60 -1.08 -9.75
C TYR A 346 -21.75 0.24 -9.00
N GLU A 347 -22.99 0.54 -8.57
CA GLU A 347 -23.26 1.75 -7.81
C GLU A 347 -23.06 1.54 -6.31
N PHE A 348 -22.51 2.55 -5.67
CA PHE A 348 -22.36 2.61 -4.23
C PHE A 348 -22.99 3.88 -3.65
N ARG A 349 -23.53 3.75 -2.42
CA ARG A 349 -24.05 4.85 -1.61
C ARG A 349 -23.42 4.79 -0.23
N GLY A 350 -22.85 5.90 0.24
CA GLY A 350 -22.24 5.93 1.56
C GLY A 350 -21.55 7.24 1.87
N VAL A 351 -21.16 7.39 3.13
CA VAL A 351 -20.33 8.50 3.60
C VAL A 351 -19.10 7.89 4.28
N ILE A 352 -17.92 8.29 3.86
CA ILE A 352 -16.63 7.78 4.35
C ILE A 352 -15.77 8.97 4.75
N LYS A 353 -15.10 8.90 5.90
CA LYS A 353 -14.13 9.92 6.31
C LYS A 353 -12.85 9.80 5.48
N ARG A 354 -12.28 10.92 5.09
CA ARG A 354 -11.05 10.96 4.27
C ARG A 354 -9.78 10.60 5.07
N ASP A 355 -9.80 10.71 6.38
CA ASP A 355 -8.72 10.32 7.28
C ASP A 355 -8.70 8.81 7.64
N MET A 356 -9.67 8.04 7.11
CA MET A 356 -9.75 6.59 7.32
C MET A 356 -8.69 5.86 6.50
N ASP A 357 -8.08 4.81 7.07
CA ASP A 357 -7.15 3.92 6.34
C ASP A 357 -7.84 3.28 5.14
N LEU A 358 -7.12 3.13 4.02
CA LEU A 358 -7.68 2.59 2.77
C LEU A 358 -8.31 1.20 2.95
N ASP A 359 -7.68 0.31 3.74
CA ASP A 359 -8.22 -1.04 4.02
C ASP A 359 -9.64 -0.99 4.62
N LYS A 360 -9.88 -0.04 5.50
CA LYS A 360 -11.21 0.17 6.10
C LYS A 360 -12.20 0.72 5.07
N VAL A 361 -11.77 1.64 4.21
CA VAL A 361 -12.57 2.18 3.10
C VAL A 361 -12.99 1.05 2.15
N LEU A 362 -12.04 0.23 1.70
CA LEU A 362 -12.31 -0.91 0.82
C LEU A 362 -13.23 -1.94 1.50
N SER A 363 -13.06 -2.18 2.81
CA SER A 363 -13.93 -3.07 3.58
C SER A 363 -15.37 -2.59 3.64
N VAL A 364 -15.61 -1.28 3.77
CA VAL A 364 -16.97 -0.68 3.72
C VAL A 364 -17.60 -0.87 2.33
N ILE A 365 -16.85 -0.64 1.26
CA ILE A 365 -17.33 -0.83 -0.12
C ILE A 365 -17.63 -2.32 -0.35
N LYS A 366 -16.73 -3.23 0.05
CA LYS A 366 -16.90 -4.69 -0.04
C LYS A 366 -18.15 -5.19 0.71
N ALA A 367 -18.42 -4.63 1.89
CA ALA A 367 -19.57 -5.05 2.72
C ALA A 367 -20.94 -4.71 2.09
N THR A 368 -20.98 -3.70 1.20
CA THR A 368 -22.21 -3.15 0.63
C THR A 368 -22.36 -3.41 -0.87
N THR A 369 -21.35 -4.02 -1.49
CA THR A 369 -21.33 -4.37 -2.91
C THR A 369 -20.96 -5.84 -3.09
N ASN A 370 -21.14 -6.35 -4.31
CA ASN A 370 -20.76 -7.74 -4.65
C ASN A 370 -19.35 -7.80 -5.27
N VAL A 371 -18.40 -7.04 -4.70
CA VAL A 371 -17.01 -7.00 -5.15
C VAL A 371 -16.06 -7.38 -4.02
N ASP A 372 -14.87 -7.81 -4.39
CA ASP A 372 -13.73 -8.03 -3.50
C ASP A 372 -12.50 -7.27 -4.02
N PHE A 373 -11.51 -7.06 -3.17
CA PHE A 373 -10.31 -6.30 -3.48
C PHE A 373 -9.06 -7.12 -3.14
N GLU A 374 -8.19 -7.32 -4.13
CA GLU A 374 -6.84 -7.84 -3.93
C GLU A 374 -5.84 -6.70 -3.98
N VAL A 375 -5.08 -6.50 -2.89
CA VAL A 375 -4.10 -5.42 -2.76
C VAL A 375 -2.69 -6.00 -2.85
N LYS A 376 -1.89 -5.51 -3.83
CA LYS A 376 -0.48 -5.88 -4.01
C LYS A 376 0.36 -4.62 -4.24
N GLY A 377 1.13 -4.22 -3.24
CA GLY A 377 1.84 -2.95 -3.25
C GLY A 377 0.86 -1.79 -3.45
N LYS A 378 1.10 -0.92 -4.43
CA LYS A 378 0.20 0.18 -4.82
C LYS A 378 -0.89 -0.21 -5.83
N VAL A 379 -1.11 -1.48 -6.08
CA VAL A 379 -2.07 -1.97 -7.07
C VAL A 379 -3.25 -2.63 -6.39
N ILE A 380 -4.46 -2.23 -6.74
CA ILE A 380 -5.72 -2.82 -6.26
C ILE A 380 -6.43 -3.47 -7.44
N THR A 381 -6.63 -4.77 -7.37
CA THR A 381 -7.43 -5.52 -8.34
C THR A 381 -8.83 -5.73 -7.80
N ILE A 382 -9.83 -5.30 -8.55
CA ILE A 382 -11.25 -5.47 -8.21
C ILE A 382 -11.75 -6.74 -8.89
N ILE A 383 -12.27 -7.65 -8.07
CA ILE A 383 -12.79 -8.95 -8.50
C ILE A 383 -14.26 -9.11 -8.11
N LYS A 384 -14.96 -9.96 -8.81
CA LYS A 384 -16.35 -10.32 -8.45
C LYS A 384 -16.32 -11.27 -7.25
N ARG A 385 -17.20 -11.04 -6.30
CA ARG A 385 -17.38 -11.90 -5.12
C ARG A 385 -18.24 -13.10 -5.43
#